data_eca391439c7d97ad535c0557f2240a09
#
_entry.id   eca391439c7d97ad535c0557f2240a09
#
_cell.length_a   1.000
_cell.length_b   1.000
_cell.length_c   1.000
_cell.angle_alpha   90.00
_cell.angle_beta   90.00
_cell.angle_gamma   90.00
#
_symmetry.space_group_name_H-M   'P 1'
#
loop_
_entity.id
_entity.type
_entity.pdbx_description
1 polymer ?
#
loop_
_entity_poly.entity_id
_entity_poly.type
_entity_poly.pdbx_seq_one_letter_code
_entity_poly.pdbx_strand_id
1 'polypeptide(L)'
;MHVVLKRRGTAPQFLPPISVIFAGAKDRYIAGLTAFRADGVAVWLEYFAGATVRAARLARAYVDAVRRLQERWREQLRDRERVPRANAAAWAVIDLLPAHPMISAPVIAAVTQRAKSRVYEAIEQLLDAGVLIPLSDGRRNRYWEAADLLDLIAQLEGGRLPPRIG
;
A
#
# COMPACT_ATOMS: atom_id res chain seq x y z
N MET A 1 -7.03 -13.50 15.65
CA MET A 1 -6.31 -12.36 16.24
C MET A 1 -6.82 -11.02 15.71
N HIS A 2 -6.89 -10.78 14.41
CA HIS A 2 -7.33 -9.51 13.82
C HIS A 2 -8.70 -9.05 14.34
N VAL A 3 -9.66 -9.96 14.47
CA VAL A 3 -10.99 -9.68 15.03
C VAL A 3 -10.93 -9.17 16.48
N VAL A 4 -10.03 -9.75 17.29
CA VAL A 4 -9.87 -9.34 18.70
C VAL A 4 -9.30 -7.95 18.82
N LEU A 5 -8.23 -7.62 18.05
CA LEU A 5 -7.62 -6.30 18.03
C LEU A 5 -8.63 -5.21 17.57
N LYS A 6 -9.43 -5.54 16.54
CA LYS A 6 -10.46 -4.64 16.04
C LYS A 6 -11.59 -4.43 17.06
N ARG A 7 -12.10 -5.51 17.67
CA ARG A 7 -13.17 -5.43 18.69
C ARG A 7 -12.75 -4.68 19.94
N ARG A 8 -11.47 -4.78 20.33
CA ARG A 8 -10.94 -4.06 21.50
C ARG A 8 -10.47 -2.64 21.20
N GLY A 9 -10.65 -2.15 19.97
CA GLY A 9 -10.25 -0.80 19.58
C GLY A 9 -8.74 -0.57 19.53
N THR A 10 -7.92 -1.63 19.71
CA THR A 10 -6.45 -1.51 19.71
C THR A 10 -5.89 -1.22 18.32
N ALA A 11 -6.59 -1.67 17.26
CA ALA A 11 -6.25 -1.40 15.88
C ALA A 11 -7.54 -1.21 15.05
N PRO A 12 -8.24 -0.06 15.20
CA PRO A 12 -9.55 0.14 14.61
C PRO A 12 -9.51 0.29 13.08
N GLN A 13 -8.48 0.89 12.53
CA GLN A 13 -8.38 1.24 11.10
C GLN A 13 -7.39 0.38 10.33
N PHE A 14 -6.32 -0.06 10.95
CA PHE A 14 -5.26 -0.82 10.29
C PHE A 14 -4.81 -2.00 11.14
N LEU A 15 -4.71 -3.18 10.52
CA LEU A 15 -4.26 -4.38 11.19
C LEU A 15 -2.80 -4.65 10.83
N PRO A 16 -1.88 -4.69 11.83
CA PRO A 16 -0.49 -5.02 11.57
C PRO A 16 -0.34 -6.37 10.84
N PRO A 17 0.49 -6.48 9.80
CA PRO A 17 0.66 -7.69 9.00
C PRO A 17 1.52 -8.73 9.74
N ILE A 18 1.04 -9.23 10.88
CA ILE A 18 1.78 -10.17 11.74
C ILE A 18 2.08 -11.50 11.02
N SER A 19 1.21 -11.90 10.08
CA SER A 19 1.42 -13.08 9.24
C SER A 19 2.68 -12.99 8.40
N VAL A 20 3.03 -11.80 7.93
CA VAL A 20 4.28 -11.54 7.19
C VAL A 20 5.49 -11.81 8.07
N ILE A 21 5.44 -11.37 9.34
CA ILE A 21 6.52 -11.62 10.31
C ILE A 21 6.66 -13.10 10.62
N PHE A 22 5.55 -13.82 10.75
CA PHE A 22 5.57 -15.28 11.00
C PHE A 22 6.06 -16.05 9.77
N ALA A 23 5.64 -15.67 8.57
CA ALA A 23 6.10 -16.28 7.33
C ALA A 23 7.61 -16.13 7.12
N GLY A 24 8.16 -14.94 7.43
CA GLY A 24 9.60 -14.68 7.35
C GLY A 24 10.45 -15.38 8.42
N ALA A 25 9.82 -15.98 9.46
CA ALA A 25 10.49 -16.69 10.55
C ALA A 25 9.73 -17.99 10.89
N LYS A 26 9.42 -18.80 9.89
CA LYS A 26 8.56 -19.99 9.99
C LYS A 26 9.04 -20.97 11.06
N ASP A 27 10.34 -21.25 11.11
CA ASP A 27 10.90 -22.21 12.07
C ASP A 27 10.74 -21.71 13.52
N ARG A 28 10.95 -20.42 13.76
CA ARG A 28 10.71 -19.80 15.09
C ARG A 28 9.22 -19.83 15.46
N TYR A 29 8.33 -19.63 14.49
CA TYR A 29 6.90 -19.72 14.70
C TYR A 29 6.50 -21.16 15.11
N ILE A 30 7.00 -22.17 14.40
CA ILE A 30 6.72 -23.58 14.68
C ILE A 30 7.31 -23.96 16.07
N ALA A 31 8.55 -23.56 16.37
CA ALA A 31 9.17 -23.81 17.66
C ALA A 31 8.38 -23.18 18.81
N GLY A 32 7.89 -21.95 18.64
CA GLY A 32 7.05 -21.26 19.61
C GLY A 32 5.71 -21.99 19.86
N LEU A 33 5.05 -22.50 18.81
CA LEU A 33 3.83 -23.32 18.95
C LEU A 33 4.10 -24.66 19.65
N THR A 34 5.25 -25.28 19.37
CA THR A 34 5.66 -26.53 20.03
C THR A 34 5.91 -26.30 21.52
N ALA A 35 6.64 -25.22 21.87
CA ALA A 35 6.85 -24.81 23.26
C ALA A 35 5.53 -24.53 23.98
N PHE A 36 4.60 -23.84 23.34
CA PHE A 36 3.27 -23.57 23.90
C PHE A 36 2.51 -24.85 24.27
N ARG A 37 2.58 -25.88 23.42
CA ARG A 37 1.94 -27.19 23.68
C ARG A 37 2.60 -27.96 24.85
N ALA A 38 3.86 -27.66 25.15
CA ALA A 38 4.65 -28.27 26.24
C ALA A 38 4.73 -27.35 27.47
N ASP A 39 3.64 -26.63 27.78
CA ASP A 39 3.55 -25.68 28.91
C ASP A 39 4.48 -24.45 28.83
N GLY A 40 5.13 -24.21 27.69
CA GLY A 40 5.98 -23.03 27.46
C GLY A 40 5.19 -21.77 27.07
N VAL A 41 4.10 -21.46 27.77
CA VAL A 41 3.22 -20.31 27.48
C VAL A 41 3.98 -19.01 27.48
N ALA A 42 4.90 -18.80 28.42
CA ALA A 42 5.69 -17.57 28.53
C ALA A 42 6.56 -17.33 27.30
N VAL A 43 7.23 -18.38 26.79
CA VAL A 43 8.07 -18.32 25.56
C VAL A 43 7.23 -17.94 24.34
N TRP A 44 6.05 -18.51 24.22
CA TRP A 44 5.14 -18.18 23.15
C TRP A 44 4.66 -16.71 23.22
N LEU A 45 4.26 -16.25 24.40
CA LEU A 45 3.79 -14.87 24.61
C LEU A 45 4.89 -13.86 24.29
N GLU A 46 6.12 -14.10 24.71
CA GLU A 46 7.26 -13.23 24.38
C GLU A 46 7.51 -13.16 22.86
N TYR A 47 7.56 -14.33 22.21
CA TYR A 47 7.72 -14.39 20.76
C TYR A 47 6.60 -13.66 20.02
N PHE A 48 5.34 -13.90 20.42
CA PHE A 48 4.16 -13.28 19.83
C PHE A 48 4.13 -11.77 20.03
N ALA A 49 4.43 -11.30 21.23
CA ALA A 49 4.52 -9.87 21.53
C ALA A 49 5.62 -9.19 20.70
N GLY A 50 6.79 -9.79 20.61
CA GLY A 50 7.89 -9.31 19.77
C GLY A 50 7.54 -9.28 18.28
N ALA A 51 6.82 -10.29 17.79
CA ALA A 51 6.33 -10.32 16.40
C ALA A 51 5.28 -9.21 16.15
N THR A 52 4.41 -8.94 17.10
CA THR A 52 3.40 -7.87 17.03
C THR A 52 4.08 -6.50 16.93
N VAL A 53 5.10 -6.24 17.76
CA VAL A 53 5.87 -4.99 17.70
C VAL A 53 6.56 -4.83 16.35
N ARG A 54 7.18 -5.90 15.82
CA ARG A 54 7.81 -5.86 14.48
C ARG A 54 6.78 -5.59 13.39
N ALA A 55 5.62 -6.24 13.44
CA ALA A 55 4.54 -6.01 12.48
C ALA A 55 4.02 -4.57 12.52
N ALA A 56 3.87 -3.98 13.71
CA ALA A 56 3.46 -2.60 13.87
C ALA A 56 4.49 -1.61 13.28
N ARG A 57 5.79 -1.86 13.51
CA ARG A 57 6.88 -1.06 12.93
C ARG A 57 6.90 -1.16 11.39
N LEU A 58 6.74 -2.36 10.84
CA LEU A 58 6.66 -2.60 9.40
C LEU A 58 5.48 -1.85 8.79
N ALA A 59 4.30 -1.94 9.40
CA ALA A 59 3.11 -1.25 8.97
C ALA A 59 3.30 0.27 8.94
N ARG A 60 3.87 0.84 10.00
CA ARG A 60 4.16 2.28 10.07
C ARG A 60 5.12 2.72 8.97
N ALA A 61 6.23 1.99 8.82
CA ALA A 61 7.21 2.28 7.77
C ALA A 61 6.61 2.23 6.36
N TYR A 62 5.69 1.28 6.12
CA TYR A 62 4.97 1.18 4.86
C TYR A 62 4.05 2.40 4.63
N VAL A 63 3.25 2.79 5.63
CA VAL A 63 2.38 3.98 5.51
C VAL A 63 3.20 5.24 5.23
N ASP A 64 4.32 5.41 5.91
CA ASP A 64 5.21 6.56 5.70
C ASP A 64 5.84 6.52 4.28
N ALA A 65 6.17 5.32 3.78
CA ALA A 65 6.69 5.16 2.42
C ALA A 65 5.62 5.47 1.35
N VAL A 66 4.38 5.06 1.56
CA VAL A 66 3.26 5.40 0.67
C VAL A 66 3.04 6.92 0.62
N ARG A 67 3.08 7.61 1.76
CA ARG A 67 2.94 9.07 1.81
C ARG A 67 4.07 9.78 1.04
N ARG A 68 5.33 9.35 1.24
CA ARG A 68 6.46 9.88 0.46
C ARG A 68 6.31 9.63 -1.03
N LEU A 69 5.81 8.45 -1.40
CA LEU A 69 5.55 8.12 -2.79
C LEU A 69 4.50 9.04 -3.40
N GLN A 70 3.40 9.31 -2.68
CA GLN A 70 2.37 10.25 -3.14
C GLN A 70 2.92 11.68 -3.30
N GLU A 71 3.78 12.16 -2.37
CA GLU A 71 4.41 13.47 -2.52
C GLU A 71 5.35 13.52 -3.73
N ARG A 72 6.17 12.50 -3.96
CA ARG A 72 7.01 12.37 -5.15
C ARG A 72 6.18 12.41 -6.44
N TRP A 73 5.07 11.70 -6.50
CA TRP A 73 4.16 11.74 -7.65
C TRP A 73 3.56 13.13 -7.87
N ARG A 74 3.23 13.85 -6.78
CA ARG A 74 2.74 15.23 -6.89
C ARG A 74 3.83 16.17 -7.42
N GLU A 75 5.08 15.98 -6.99
CA GLU A 75 6.23 16.72 -7.51
C GLU A 75 6.45 16.43 -9.00
N GLN A 76 6.51 15.16 -9.39
CA GLN A 76 6.62 14.76 -10.80
C GLN A 76 5.53 15.39 -11.69
N LEU A 77 4.31 15.49 -11.17
CA LEU A 77 3.19 16.11 -11.88
C LEU A 77 3.30 17.63 -11.98
N ARG A 78 3.91 18.30 -10.96
CA ARG A 78 4.20 19.76 -10.96
C ARG A 78 5.33 20.14 -11.89
N ASP A 79 6.29 19.24 -12.07
CA ASP A 79 7.50 19.50 -12.89
C ASP A 79 7.25 19.36 -14.40
N ARG A 80 6.00 19.10 -14.81
CA ARG A 80 5.64 19.03 -16.23
C ARG A 80 5.36 20.39 -16.81
N GLU A 81 5.60 20.56 -18.12
CA GLU A 81 5.31 21.81 -18.85
C GLU A 81 3.86 22.28 -18.67
N ARG A 82 2.93 21.33 -18.57
CA ARG A 82 1.51 21.55 -18.30
C ARG A 82 1.13 21.06 -16.90
N VAL A 83 1.34 21.91 -15.92
CA VAL A 83 0.90 21.63 -14.55
C VAL A 83 -0.64 21.57 -14.49
N PRO A 84 -1.24 20.49 -13.98
CA PRO A 84 -2.69 20.43 -13.83
C PRO A 84 -3.21 21.50 -12.87
N ARG A 85 -4.39 22.05 -13.17
CA ARG A 85 -5.05 23.01 -12.25
C ARG A 85 -5.28 22.36 -10.88
N ALA A 86 -5.34 23.18 -9.83
CA ALA A 86 -5.50 22.70 -8.44
C ALA A 86 -6.69 21.77 -8.22
N ASN A 87 -7.76 21.90 -9.03
CA ASN A 87 -8.95 21.05 -8.97
C ASN A 87 -8.94 19.92 -10.01
N ALA A 88 -7.83 19.64 -10.68
CA ALA A 88 -7.75 18.60 -11.70
C ALA A 88 -7.95 17.20 -11.09
N ALA A 89 -8.55 16.31 -11.88
CA ALA A 89 -8.79 14.93 -11.43
C ALA A 89 -7.50 14.16 -11.15
N ALA A 90 -6.38 14.52 -11.77
CA ALA A 90 -5.09 13.87 -11.56
C ALA A 90 -4.65 13.85 -10.08
N TRP A 91 -4.88 14.95 -9.35
CA TRP A 91 -4.56 15.01 -7.91
C TRP A 91 -5.39 14.02 -7.10
N ALA A 92 -6.70 13.94 -7.38
CA ALA A 92 -7.59 13.00 -6.72
C ALA A 92 -7.24 11.53 -7.06
N VAL A 93 -6.73 11.28 -8.27
CA VAL A 93 -6.26 9.93 -8.64
C VAL A 93 -5.02 9.55 -7.82
N ILE A 94 -4.06 10.44 -7.60
CA ILE A 94 -2.89 10.17 -6.73
C ILE A 94 -3.36 9.77 -5.32
N ASP A 95 -4.39 10.42 -4.78
CA ASP A 95 -4.94 10.08 -3.47
C ASP A 95 -5.65 8.73 -3.45
N LEU A 96 -6.18 8.30 -4.60
CA LEU A 96 -6.88 7.04 -4.76
C LEU A 96 -5.95 5.83 -4.93
N LEU A 97 -4.77 6.01 -5.55
CA LEU A 97 -3.85 4.92 -5.89
C LEU A 97 -3.48 4.00 -4.71
N PRO A 98 -3.29 4.46 -3.46
CA PRO A 98 -3.00 3.56 -2.33
C PRO A 98 -4.08 2.51 -2.07
N ALA A 99 -5.33 2.81 -2.38
CA ALA A 99 -6.45 1.87 -2.27
C ALA A 99 -6.68 1.07 -3.57
N HIS A 100 -6.21 1.59 -4.71
CA HIS A 100 -6.42 1.03 -6.04
C HIS A 100 -5.12 1.11 -6.86
N PRO A 101 -4.10 0.30 -6.54
CA PRO A 101 -2.80 0.34 -7.23
C PRO A 101 -2.90 -0.03 -8.72
N MET A 102 -3.93 -0.77 -9.08
CA MET A 102 -4.37 -0.99 -10.47
C MET A 102 -5.72 -0.32 -10.66
N ILE A 103 -5.85 0.52 -11.68
CA ILE A 103 -7.01 1.38 -11.85
C ILE A 103 -7.52 1.38 -13.28
N SER A 104 -8.81 1.64 -13.46
CA SER A 104 -9.45 1.83 -14.75
C SER A 104 -10.26 3.12 -14.79
N ALA A 105 -10.53 3.63 -15.99
CA ALA A 105 -11.31 4.86 -16.15
C ALA A 105 -12.70 4.81 -15.48
N PRO A 106 -13.46 3.70 -15.51
CA PRO A 106 -14.72 3.58 -14.76
C PRO A 106 -14.54 3.73 -13.24
N VAL A 107 -13.48 3.15 -12.66
CA VAL A 107 -13.20 3.26 -11.22
C VAL A 107 -12.86 4.70 -10.85
N ILE A 108 -12.00 5.38 -11.63
CA ILE A 108 -11.67 6.79 -11.41
C ILE A 108 -12.96 7.64 -11.50
N ALA A 109 -13.80 7.44 -12.52
CA ALA A 109 -15.04 8.19 -12.68
C ALA A 109 -15.98 8.00 -11.50
N ALA A 110 -16.15 6.74 -11.03
CA ALA A 110 -17.04 6.41 -9.92
C ALA A 110 -16.58 7.05 -8.60
N VAL A 111 -15.28 7.01 -8.30
CA VAL A 111 -14.75 7.55 -7.04
C VAL A 111 -14.61 9.07 -7.07
N THR A 112 -14.11 9.64 -8.17
CA THR A 112 -13.89 11.10 -8.27
C THR A 112 -15.13 11.87 -8.69
N GLN A 113 -16.19 11.18 -9.14
CA GLN A 113 -17.42 11.77 -9.71
C GLN A 113 -17.15 12.78 -10.83
N ARG A 114 -16.09 12.55 -11.61
CA ARG A 114 -15.69 13.42 -12.72
C ARG A 114 -16.19 12.89 -14.05
N ALA A 115 -16.48 13.81 -14.97
CA ALA A 115 -16.87 13.47 -16.34
C ALA A 115 -15.76 12.66 -17.04
N LYS A 116 -16.17 11.76 -17.95
CA LYS A 116 -15.25 10.84 -18.65
C LYS A 116 -14.06 11.54 -19.32
N SER A 117 -14.28 12.71 -19.94
CA SER A 117 -13.20 13.49 -20.57
C SER A 117 -12.13 13.91 -19.55
N ARG A 118 -12.54 14.35 -18.35
CA ARG A 118 -11.61 14.74 -17.29
C ARG A 118 -10.85 13.57 -16.69
N VAL A 119 -11.46 12.39 -16.67
CA VAL A 119 -10.80 11.16 -16.25
C VAL A 119 -9.70 10.77 -17.22
N TYR A 120 -9.95 10.80 -18.53
CA TYR A 120 -8.92 10.49 -19.52
C TYR A 120 -7.80 11.55 -19.54
N GLU A 121 -8.13 12.83 -19.41
CA GLU A 121 -7.14 13.89 -19.26
C GLU A 121 -6.22 13.64 -18.05
N ALA A 122 -6.79 13.24 -16.90
CA ALA A 122 -6.02 12.90 -15.72
C ALA A 122 -5.11 11.68 -15.94
N ILE A 123 -5.59 10.64 -16.61
CA ILE A 123 -4.81 9.46 -16.93
C ILE A 123 -3.61 9.84 -17.83
N GLU A 124 -3.83 10.64 -18.88
CA GLU A 124 -2.76 11.11 -19.77
C GLU A 124 -1.70 11.91 -18.99
N GLN A 125 -2.13 12.84 -18.13
CA GLN A 125 -1.22 13.60 -17.27
C GLN A 125 -0.37 12.71 -16.35
N LEU A 126 -0.97 11.65 -15.78
CA LEU A 126 -0.28 10.72 -14.90
C LEU A 126 0.64 9.74 -15.65
N LEU A 127 0.29 9.37 -16.89
CA LEU A 127 1.17 8.63 -17.78
C LEU A 127 2.39 9.46 -18.18
N ASP A 128 2.18 10.70 -18.59
CA ASP A 128 3.27 11.64 -18.93
C ASP A 128 4.18 11.90 -17.73
N ALA A 129 3.62 11.96 -16.53
CA ALA A 129 4.40 12.11 -15.30
C ALA A 129 5.12 10.82 -14.86
N GLY A 130 4.85 9.68 -15.49
CA GLY A 130 5.42 8.39 -15.10
C GLY A 130 4.85 7.81 -13.81
N VAL A 131 3.71 8.33 -13.34
CA VAL A 131 3.01 7.84 -12.15
C VAL A 131 2.22 6.56 -12.45
N LEU A 132 1.65 6.50 -13.65
CA LEU A 132 0.93 5.34 -14.15
C LEU A 132 1.64 4.75 -15.36
N ILE A 133 1.54 3.44 -15.51
CA ILE A 133 1.93 2.73 -16.74
C ILE A 133 0.75 1.88 -17.24
N PRO A 134 0.60 1.69 -18.57
CA PRO A 134 -0.48 0.87 -19.10
C PRO A 134 -0.19 -0.61 -18.85
N LEU A 135 -1.20 -1.36 -18.40
CA LEU A 135 -1.12 -2.81 -18.23
C LEU A 135 -1.34 -3.60 -19.52
N SER A 136 -1.91 -2.95 -20.54
CA SER A 136 -2.17 -3.57 -21.83
C SER A 136 -2.25 -2.56 -22.95
N ASP A 137 -1.88 -2.96 -24.17
CA ASP A 137 -1.95 -2.14 -25.39
C ASP A 137 -3.36 -2.10 -26.01
N GLY A 138 -4.33 -2.79 -25.41
CA GLY A 138 -5.68 -2.89 -25.90
C GLY A 138 -6.44 -1.57 -25.87
N ARG A 139 -7.34 -1.34 -26.86
CA ARG A 139 -8.20 -0.13 -26.92
C ARG A 139 -9.43 -0.22 -26.02
N ARG A 140 -9.83 -1.42 -25.55
CA ARG A 140 -11.00 -1.65 -24.70
C ARG A 140 -10.56 -2.19 -23.35
N ASN A 141 -11.32 -1.84 -22.29
CA ASN A 141 -11.07 -2.29 -20.90
C ASN A 141 -9.64 -2.02 -20.44
N ARG A 142 -9.16 -0.80 -20.67
CA ARG A 142 -7.80 -0.40 -20.32
C ARG A 142 -7.65 -0.28 -18.81
N TYR A 143 -6.54 -0.86 -18.31
CA TYR A 143 -6.08 -0.72 -16.95
C TYR A 143 -4.70 -0.08 -16.94
N TRP A 144 -4.44 0.63 -15.87
CA TRP A 144 -3.15 1.25 -15.57
C TRP A 144 -2.74 0.86 -14.19
N GLU A 145 -1.45 0.80 -13.93
CA GLU A 145 -0.90 0.48 -12.63
C GLU A 145 0.09 1.55 -12.16
N ALA A 146 0.17 1.71 -10.85
CA ALA A 146 1.22 2.46 -10.18
C ALA A 146 2.35 1.49 -9.80
N ALA A 147 3.30 1.26 -10.70
CA ALA A 147 4.35 0.25 -10.55
C ALA A 147 5.16 0.45 -9.27
N ASP A 148 5.56 1.69 -8.96
CA ASP A 148 6.28 2.03 -7.72
C ASP A 148 5.54 1.59 -6.45
N LEU A 149 4.19 1.66 -6.47
CA LEU A 149 3.37 1.22 -5.34
C LEU A 149 3.27 -0.30 -5.26
N LEU A 150 3.18 -0.97 -6.40
CA LEU A 150 3.20 -2.44 -6.44
C LEU A 150 4.52 -3.01 -5.94
N ASP A 151 5.64 -2.38 -6.29
CA ASP A 151 6.96 -2.72 -5.76
C ASP A 151 7.02 -2.54 -4.23
N LEU A 152 6.42 -1.46 -3.72
CA LEU A 152 6.34 -1.21 -2.29
C LEU A 152 5.50 -2.27 -1.56
N ILE A 153 4.38 -2.70 -2.17
CA ILE A 153 3.53 -3.79 -1.67
C ILE A 153 4.32 -5.11 -1.65
N ALA A 154 5.04 -5.43 -2.72
CA ALA A 154 5.87 -6.63 -2.79
C ALA A 154 6.97 -6.65 -1.71
N GLN A 155 7.57 -5.50 -1.40
CA GLN A 155 8.53 -5.36 -0.30
C GLN A 155 7.87 -5.63 1.05
N LEU A 156 6.66 -5.08 1.29
CA LEU A 156 5.90 -5.33 2.51
C LEU A 156 5.56 -6.82 2.67
N GLU A 157 5.08 -7.46 1.61
CA GLU A 157 4.76 -8.89 1.61
C GLU A 157 6.00 -9.77 1.87
N GLY A 158 7.16 -9.35 1.39
CA GLY A 158 8.46 -9.95 1.70
C GLY A 158 8.99 -9.64 3.10
N GLY A 159 8.24 -8.91 3.93
CA GLY A 159 8.65 -8.53 5.29
C GLY A 159 9.82 -7.55 5.33
N ARG A 160 10.15 -6.91 4.22
CA ARG A 160 11.26 -5.95 4.11
C ARG A 160 10.76 -4.55 4.45
N LEU A 161 11.57 -3.82 5.21
CA LEU A 161 11.32 -2.40 5.46
C LEU A 161 11.62 -1.61 4.18
N PRO A 162 10.73 -0.68 3.78
CA PRO A 162 11.03 0.23 2.71
C PRO A 162 12.33 1.01 2.99
N PRO A 163 13.13 1.33 1.96
CA PRO A 163 14.35 2.10 2.14
C PRO A 163 14.01 3.45 2.81
N ARG A 164 14.81 3.82 3.80
CA ARG A 164 14.80 5.18 4.33
C ARG A 164 15.49 6.05 3.29
N ILE A 165 14.72 6.78 2.52
CA ILE A 165 15.27 7.86 1.71
C ILE A 165 15.54 8.97 2.70
N GLY A 166 16.83 9.28 2.90
CA GLY A 166 17.32 10.37 3.72
C GLY A 166 16.88 11.73 3.20
#